data_95f383a65dd89c3a111ac00fd1b62b9f
#
_entry.id   95f383a65dd89c3a111ac00fd1b62b9f
#
_cell.length_a   1.000
_cell.length_b   1.000
_cell.length_c   1.000
_cell.angle_alpha   90.00
_cell.angle_beta   90.00
_cell.angle_gamma   90.00
#
_symmetry.space_group_name_H-M   'P 1'
#
loop_
_entity.id
_entity.type
_entity.pdbx_description
1 polymer ?
#
loop_
_entity_poly.entity_id
_entity_poly.type
_entity_poly.pdbx_seq_one_letter_code
_entity_poly.pdbx_strand_id
1 'polypeptide(L)'
;MQLTGDRFTMDTAVLGNDISTLPNFPAEIRAPQGTLLGVSSFQLHFADHHIQTPGDAPDVLVAMNPAALKANIKDLPKGATIIVDKDEFVTRNLSKVGYETNPLEDGSLEAYKVHPIALTSLTVATLAHLSISRKDAERSKNMFALGLLTWMYSRPTDLTEKFLTAKFGKKPDLLEANMMAFNAGWNYGETTEEFSVSYQIAPAKMPAGKYRNISGNTALAYGLIAAAKKSELKLFLGSYPITPASDILHELSKHKKFGVVTFQAEDEIAAIGSALGAAYGGAIGVTSTSGPGLALKAETIGLAVMLELPLIIIDVQRGGPSTGLPTKTEQADLLQAMYGRNGESPTVVLAPATPKDCFNIAIEAVRIATTYRVPVFILSDGYIANGSEPWKIPTEAELPDLRVEFAESQENFMPYSRDPMTHARPWAVPGTKGIEHRIGGVEKADQTGAISYDPSNHDYMVRTRAAKVAGVEVPDLEVDDLTGDAKVLLLGWGSTFGPIAAAVEALRENGLSVAQAHLRYINPFPKNLGEVLAKYDRVLVPEMNLGQLAMMLRSQFLKDITGYNKVRGLPFSTTEIIEATMAVLSD
;
A
#
# COMPACT_ATOMS: atom_id res chain seq x y z
N MET A 1 13.12 10.75 11.50
CA MET A 1 13.01 10.97 10.02
C MET A 1 11.61 10.74 9.48
N GLN A 2 10.88 9.66 9.83
CA GLN A 2 9.51 9.45 9.31
C GLN A 2 8.58 10.64 9.59
N LEU A 3 8.55 11.15 10.82
CA LEU A 3 7.75 12.33 11.15
C LEU A 3 8.14 13.58 10.35
N THR A 4 9.45 13.78 10.13
CA THR A 4 9.98 14.92 9.34
C THR A 4 9.52 14.81 7.88
N GLY A 5 9.67 13.61 7.28
CA GLY A 5 9.24 13.34 5.91
C GLY A 5 7.73 13.50 5.73
N ASP A 6 6.93 12.89 6.63
CA ASP A 6 5.47 13.04 6.61
C ASP A 6 5.05 14.51 6.73
N ARG A 7 5.69 15.27 7.64
CA ARG A 7 5.37 16.68 7.82
C ARG A 7 5.70 17.51 6.58
N PHE A 8 6.90 17.33 6.02
CA PHE A 8 7.30 18.03 4.80
C PHE A 8 6.41 17.66 3.60
N THR A 9 5.96 16.40 3.53
CA THR A 9 4.98 15.95 2.54
C THR A 9 3.66 16.73 2.66
N MET A 10 3.15 16.90 3.89
CA MET A 10 1.89 17.63 4.10
C MET A 10 2.01 19.12 3.76
N ASP A 11 3.13 19.75 4.09
CA ASP A 11 3.41 21.15 3.73
C ASP A 11 3.52 21.30 2.21
N THR A 12 4.09 20.31 1.52
CA THR A 12 4.18 20.25 0.05
C THR A 12 2.82 20.03 -0.60
N ALA A 13 1.98 19.13 -0.02
CA ALA A 13 0.65 18.83 -0.55
C ALA A 13 -0.27 20.06 -0.58
N VAL A 14 -0.18 20.94 0.42
CA VAL A 14 -1.00 22.16 0.50
C VAL A 14 -0.65 23.17 -0.61
N LEU A 15 0.57 23.16 -1.09
CA LEU A 15 0.97 23.98 -2.25
C LEU A 15 0.46 23.42 -3.57
N GLY A 16 -0.18 22.24 -3.57
CA GLY A 16 -0.78 21.66 -4.76
C GLY A 16 0.20 20.95 -5.70
N ASN A 17 1.38 20.58 -5.22
CA ASN A 17 2.29 19.73 -5.99
C ASN A 17 1.71 18.31 -6.12
N ASP A 18 2.02 17.61 -7.21
CA ASP A 18 1.86 16.15 -7.24
C ASP A 18 2.95 15.49 -6.40
N ILE A 19 2.62 14.38 -5.76
CA ILE A 19 3.44 13.79 -4.69
C ILE A 19 3.43 12.28 -4.80
N SER A 20 4.61 11.68 -4.61
CA SER A 20 4.74 10.24 -4.36
C SER A 20 5.77 10.00 -3.26
N THR A 21 5.44 9.15 -2.29
CA THR A 21 6.31 8.88 -1.13
C THR A 21 6.71 7.42 -1.01
N LEU A 22 7.91 7.19 -0.48
CA LEU A 22 8.41 5.87 -0.10
C LEU A 22 8.98 5.93 1.32
N PRO A 23 8.16 5.70 2.36
CA PRO A 23 8.64 5.47 3.70
C PRO A 23 9.40 4.14 3.77
N ASN A 24 10.65 4.17 4.21
CA ASN A 24 11.47 2.98 4.38
C ASN A 24 11.81 2.80 5.85
N PHE A 25 11.22 1.78 6.47
CA PHE A 25 11.41 1.46 7.88
C PHE A 25 12.66 0.61 8.07
N PRO A 26 13.26 0.61 9.28
CA PRO A 26 14.42 -0.22 9.59
C PRO A 26 14.19 -1.68 9.20
N ALA A 27 15.20 -2.32 8.65
CA ALA A 27 15.13 -3.75 8.32
C ALA A 27 14.95 -4.61 9.59
N GLU A 28 15.54 -4.18 10.69
CA GLU A 28 15.39 -4.79 12.00
C GLU A 28 14.76 -3.78 12.98
N ILE A 29 13.59 -4.13 13.53
CA ILE A 29 12.80 -3.24 14.41
C ILE A 29 13.57 -2.88 15.70
N ARG A 30 14.46 -3.76 16.17
CA ARG A 30 15.27 -3.58 17.39
C ARG A 30 16.75 -3.40 17.11
N ALA A 31 17.13 -3.01 15.88
CA ALA A 31 18.53 -2.75 15.57
C ALA A 31 19.15 -1.68 16.48
N PRO A 32 20.39 -1.85 16.89
CA PRO A 32 21.10 -0.83 17.65
C PRO A 32 21.15 0.49 16.87
N GLN A 33 20.94 1.59 17.59
CA GLN A 33 20.95 2.92 17.00
C GLN A 33 22.29 3.23 16.33
N GLY A 34 22.25 3.76 15.09
CA GLY A 34 23.43 4.14 14.32
C GLY A 34 24.08 2.97 13.56
N THR A 35 23.43 1.80 13.47
CA THR A 35 23.84 0.70 12.58
C THR A 35 23.08 0.74 11.25
N LEU A 36 23.60 0.08 10.22
CA LEU A 36 22.97 0.04 8.90
C LEU A 36 21.55 -0.60 8.94
N LEU A 37 21.37 -1.65 9.74
CA LEU A 37 20.07 -2.32 9.89
C LEU A 37 19.01 -1.45 10.58
N GLY A 38 19.45 -0.43 11.34
CA GLY A 38 18.58 0.52 12.05
C GLY A 38 18.28 1.81 11.26
N VAL A 39 18.72 1.91 10.00
CA VAL A 39 18.45 3.09 9.17
C VAL A 39 16.96 3.16 8.82
N SER A 40 16.38 4.32 9.07
CA SER A 40 15.04 4.68 8.63
C SER A 40 15.17 5.85 7.66
N SER A 41 14.63 5.71 6.46
CA SER A 41 14.60 6.76 5.44
C SER A 41 13.19 7.07 4.98
N PHE A 42 13.02 8.24 4.41
CA PHE A 42 11.77 8.69 3.83
C PHE A 42 12.11 9.40 2.52
N GLN A 43 11.68 8.85 1.40
CA GLN A 43 11.84 9.46 0.09
C GLN A 43 10.54 10.16 -0.30
N LEU A 44 10.67 11.36 -0.81
CA LEU A 44 9.59 12.18 -1.29
C LEU A 44 9.95 12.72 -2.68
N HIS A 45 9.13 12.40 -3.66
CA HIS A 45 9.13 13.01 -4.96
C HIS A 45 7.94 13.97 -5.05
N PHE A 46 8.16 15.18 -5.53
CA PHE A 46 7.12 16.18 -5.74
C PHE A 46 7.46 17.06 -6.95
N ALA A 47 6.44 17.40 -7.74
CA ALA A 47 6.60 18.11 -9.00
C ALA A 47 5.41 19.04 -9.29
N ASP A 48 5.58 19.87 -10.31
CA ASP A 48 4.54 20.73 -10.90
C ASP A 48 3.75 20.05 -12.03
N HIS A 49 4.06 18.78 -12.29
CA HIS A 49 3.42 17.91 -13.27
C HIS A 49 3.07 16.55 -12.62
N HIS A 50 2.36 15.70 -13.39
CA HIS A 50 2.01 14.38 -12.90
C HIS A 50 3.23 13.47 -12.80
N ILE A 51 3.35 12.75 -11.67
CA ILE A 51 4.42 11.80 -11.38
C ILE A 51 3.85 10.45 -10.98
N GLN A 52 4.59 9.37 -11.28
CA GLN A 52 4.11 8.00 -11.08
C GLN A 52 4.81 7.27 -9.93
N THR A 53 6.02 7.73 -9.54
CA THR A 53 6.90 7.02 -8.59
C THR A 53 7.59 7.99 -7.63
N PRO A 54 8.13 7.48 -6.51
CA PRO A 54 8.98 8.26 -5.61
C PRO A 54 10.31 8.72 -6.22
N GLY A 55 10.58 8.37 -7.50
CA GLY A 55 11.82 8.65 -8.21
C GLY A 55 12.92 7.62 -7.92
N ASP A 56 13.79 7.42 -8.91
CA ASP A 56 14.91 6.45 -8.84
C ASP A 56 16.12 7.03 -8.10
N ALA A 57 16.37 8.33 -8.27
CA ALA A 57 17.57 9.00 -7.77
C ALA A 57 17.19 10.35 -7.14
N PRO A 58 17.36 10.54 -5.82
CA PRO A 58 17.01 11.78 -5.14
C PRO A 58 18.04 12.88 -5.40
N ASP A 59 17.57 14.13 -5.61
CA ASP A 59 18.42 15.32 -5.81
C ASP A 59 19.06 15.80 -4.50
N VAL A 60 18.39 15.54 -3.37
CA VAL A 60 18.85 15.99 -2.04
C VAL A 60 18.76 14.85 -1.04
N LEU A 61 19.85 14.57 -0.35
CA LEU A 61 19.91 13.65 0.78
C LEU A 61 20.15 14.41 2.09
N VAL A 62 19.30 14.21 3.08
CA VAL A 62 19.55 14.65 4.47
C VAL A 62 19.95 13.45 5.31
N ALA A 63 21.24 13.34 5.63
CA ALA A 63 21.80 12.24 6.39
C ALA A 63 22.12 12.66 7.83
N MET A 64 21.30 12.23 8.77
CA MET A 64 21.43 12.60 10.19
C MET A 64 22.54 11.85 10.93
N ASN A 65 23.24 10.92 10.27
CA ASN A 65 24.38 10.17 10.84
C ASN A 65 25.12 9.39 9.73
N PRO A 66 26.31 8.81 10.00
CA PRO A 66 27.08 8.04 9.03
C PRO A 66 26.35 6.83 8.45
N ALA A 67 25.49 6.17 9.24
CA ALA A 67 24.70 5.02 8.76
C ALA A 67 23.70 5.43 7.66
N ALA A 68 23.03 6.57 7.85
CA ALA A 68 22.10 7.11 6.87
C ALA A 68 22.81 7.53 5.58
N LEU A 69 23.99 8.13 5.67
CA LEU A 69 24.81 8.45 4.48
C LEU A 69 25.20 7.16 3.73
N LYS A 70 25.81 6.20 4.43
CA LYS A 70 26.31 4.95 3.82
C LYS A 70 25.21 4.12 3.17
N ALA A 71 24.03 4.11 3.76
CA ALA A 71 22.89 3.34 3.24
C ALA A 71 22.30 3.92 1.95
N ASN A 72 22.36 5.25 1.76
CA ASN A 72 21.60 5.92 0.70
C ASN A 72 22.50 6.59 -0.37
N ILE A 73 23.79 6.77 -0.13
CA ILE A 73 24.66 7.51 -1.06
C ILE A 73 24.78 6.88 -2.46
N LYS A 74 24.67 5.56 -2.54
CA LYS A 74 24.76 4.82 -3.81
C LYS A 74 23.61 5.12 -4.79
N ASP A 75 22.50 5.65 -4.27
CA ASP A 75 21.30 5.94 -5.04
C ASP A 75 21.28 7.41 -5.52
N LEU A 76 22.30 8.21 -5.16
CA LEU A 76 22.40 9.62 -5.53
C LEU A 76 23.12 9.83 -6.86
N PRO A 77 22.59 10.69 -7.74
CA PRO A 77 23.31 11.11 -8.93
C PRO A 77 24.49 12.02 -8.60
N LYS A 78 25.49 12.05 -9.45
CA LYS A 78 26.61 13.01 -9.33
C LYS A 78 26.07 14.45 -9.35
N GLY A 79 26.58 15.29 -8.48
CA GLY A 79 26.13 16.66 -8.32
C GLY A 79 24.94 16.84 -7.36
N ALA A 80 24.37 15.76 -6.82
CA ALA A 80 23.32 15.84 -5.81
C ALA A 80 23.78 16.58 -4.56
N THR A 81 22.84 17.18 -3.87
CA THR A 81 23.08 17.89 -2.60
C THR A 81 23.02 16.93 -1.41
N ILE A 82 24.02 16.94 -0.55
CA ILE A 82 24.06 16.15 0.67
C ILE A 82 24.14 17.08 1.89
N ILE A 83 23.14 17.04 2.75
CA ILE A 83 23.13 17.74 4.04
C ILE A 83 23.39 16.70 5.12
N VAL A 84 24.44 16.93 5.94
CA VAL A 84 24.80 15.99 7.02
C VAL A 84 24.85 16.69 8.37
N ASP A 85 24.45 15.99 9.43
CA ASP A 85 24.73 16.40 10.80
C ASP A 85 26.19 16.04 11.16
N LYS A 86 27.10 16.99 10.96
CA LYS A 86 28.53 16.75 11.16
C LYS A 86 28.90 16.33 12.59
N ASP A 87 28.09 16.69 13.58
CA ASP A 87 28.32 16.32 14.99
C ASP A 87 28.25 14.80 15.21
N GLU A 88 27.58 14.07 14.32
CA GLU A 88 27.44 12.61 14.38
C GLU A 88 28.60 11.87 13.68
N PHE A 89 29.45 12.56 12.90
CA PHE A 89 30.55 11.96 12.13
C PHE A 89 31.84 11.84 12.99
N VAL A 90 31.66 11.26 14.17
CA VAL A 90 32.75 10.97 15.10
C VAL A 90 33.24 9.53 14.95
N THR A 91 34.49 9.25 15.29
CA THR A 91 35.18 7.95 15.14
C THR A 91 34.30 6.77 15.60
N ARG A 92 33.63 6.90 16.76
CA ARG A 92 32.76 5.88 17.32
C ARG A 92 31.58 5.52 16.38
N ASN A 93 30.97 6.52 15.76
CA ASN A 93 29.81 6.31 14.90
C ASN A 93 30.23 5.84 13.50
N LEU A 94 31.36 6.33 13.00
CA LEU A 94 31.98 5.88 11.76
C LEU A 94 32.35 4.40 11.83
N SER A 95 33.01 3.96 12.89
CA SER A 95 33.42 2.55 13.09
C SER A 95 32.21 1.60 13.16
N LYS A 96 31.05 2.02 13.72
CA LYS A 96 29.84 1.18 13.79
C LYS A 96 29.33 0.75 12.42
N VAL A 97 29.63 1.52 11.38
CA VAL A 97 29.17 1.26 10.01
C VAL A 97 30.32 0.90 9.06
N GLY A 98 31.54 0.68 9.62
CA GLY A 98 32.70 0.24 8.87
C GLY A 98 33.26 1.31 7.93
N TYR A 99 33.25 2.57 8.35
CA TYR A 99 34.11 3.59 7.75
C TYR A 99 35.48 3.56 8.41
N GLU A 100 36.54 3.46 7.62
CA GLU A 100 37.92 3.53 8.08
C GLU A 100 38.40 4.97 8.24
N THR A 101 37.92 5.84 7.35
CA THR A 101 38.17 7.29 7.32
C THR A 101 36.86 8.06 7.43
N ASN A 102 36.96 9.36 7.75
CA ASN A 102 35.78 10.22 7.75
C ASN A 102 35.44 10.64 6.29
N PRO A 103 34.30 10.25 5.73
CA PRO A 103 33.94 10.59 4.36
C PRO A 103 33.78 12.10 4.13
N LEU A 104 33.62 12.90 5.20
CA LEU A 104 33.60 14.37 5.10
C LEU A 104 34.98 14.99 4.87
N GLU A 105 36.06 14.22 5.04
CA GLU A 105 37.47 14.71 5.05
C GLU A 105 38.37 13.96 4.05
N ASP A 106 37.94 12.78 3.57
CA ASP A 106 38.79 11.87 2.76
C ASP A 106 38.65 12.04 1.25
N GLY A 107 37.84 13.01 0.78
CA GLY A 107 37.62 13.27 -0.64
C GLY A 107 36.62 12.34 -1.31
N SER A 108 36.08 11.33 -0.64
CA SER A 108 35.13 10.37 -1.22
C SER A 108 33.79 10.98 -1.65
N LEU A 109 33.47 12.18 -1.18
CA LEU A 109 32.24 12.93 -1.49
C LEU A 109 32.44 14.06 -2.51
N GLU A 110 33.60 14.20 -3.16
CA GLU A 110 33.88 15.29 -4.13
C GLU A 110 32.90 15.36 -5.32
N ALA A 111 32.27 14.22 -5.65
CA ALA A 111 31.26 14.19 -6.71
C ALA A 111 29.92 14.84 -6.32
N TYR A 112 29.74 15.28 -5.08
CA TYR A 112 28.48 15.80 -4.53
C TYR A 112 28.67 17.21 -3.96
N LYS A 113 27.56 17.93 -3.79
CA LYS A 113 27.54 19.22 -3.06
C LYS A 113 27.25 18.94 -1.59
N VAL A 114 28.28 18.88 -0.76
CA VAL A 114 28.17 18.49 0.64
C VAL A 114 28.09 19.71 1.55
N HIS A 115 27.05 19.72 2.40
CA HIS A 115 26.81 20.74 3.43
C HIS A 115 26.91 20.12 4.83
N PRO A 116 28.10 20.17 5.48
CA PRO A 116 28.31 19.59 6.81
C PRO A 116 27.88 20.59 7.89
N ILE A 117 26.65 20.47 8.37
CA ILE A 117 26.05 21.38 9.35
C ILE A 117 26.12 20.74 10.75
N ALA A 118 26.45 21.53 11.80
CA ALA A 118 26.43 21.07 13.20
C ALA A 118 24.98 21.06 13.74
N LEU A 119 24.09 20.26 13.12
CA LEU A 119 22.66 20.27 13.43
C LEU A 119 22.35 20.01 14.90
N THR A 120 23.04 19.04 15.51
CA THR A 120 22.88 18.72 16.94
C THR A 120 23.36 19.86 17.83
N SER A 121 24.56 20.37 17.62
CA SER A 121 25.14 21.45 18.44
C SER A 121 24.33 22.75 18.31
N LEU A 122 23.95 23.15 17.11
CA LEU A 122 23.12 24.34 16.88
C LEU A 122 21.75 24.21 17.55
N THR A 123 21.11 23.05 17.45
CA THR A 123 19.83 22.82 18.13
C THR A 123 19.96 22.91 19.65
N VAL A 124 20.97 22.23 20.23
CA VAL A 124 21.18 22.24 21.68
C VAL A 124 21.51 23.67 22.18
N ALA A 125 22.33 24.42 21.44
CA ALA A 125 22.65 25.82 21.78
C ALA A 125 21.38 26.73 21.73
N THR A 126 20.54 26.56 20.71
CA THR A 126 19.25 27.29 20.59
C THR A 126 18.35 27.05 21.79
N LEU A 127 18.35 25.84 22.34
CA LEU A 127 17.48 25.40 23.42
C LEU A 127 18.10 25.49 24.82
N ALA A 128 19.33 26.03 24.96
CA ALA A 128 20.10 26.01 26.21
C ALA A 128 19.42 26.72 27.40
N HIS A 129 18.49 27.66 27.11
CA HIS A 129 17.78 28.42 28.15
C HIS A 129 16.51 27.72 28.62
N LEU A 130 16.06 26.62 27.95
CA LEU A 130 14.89 25.87 28.34
C LEU A 130 15.22 24.81 29.40
N SER A 131 14.28 24.58 30.31
CA SER A 131 14.42 23.55 31.37
C SER A 131 14.04 22.15 30.85
N ILE A 132 14.68 21.71 29.77
CA ILE A 132 14.47 20.39 29.17
C ILE A 132 15.69 19.49 29.29
N SER A 133 15.51 18.18 29.21
CA SER A 133 16.64 17.26 29.21
C SER A 133 17.52 17.42 27.95
N ARG A 134 18.85 17.22 28.09
CA ARG A 134 19.76 17.22 26.94
C ARG A 134 19.28 16.26 25.84
N LYS A 135 18.74 15.10 26.21
CA LYS A 135 18.20 14.11 25.29
C LYS A 135 17.00 14.64 24.50
N ASP A 136 16.13 15.43 25.12
CA ASP A 136 14.98 16.02 24.44
C ASP A 136 15.43 17.17 23.53
N ALA A 137 16.41 17.97 23.94
CA ALA A 137 17.02 18.98 23.08
C ALA A 137 17.67 18.34 21.84
N GLU A 138 18.49 17.29 22.00
CA GLU A 138 19.09 16.56 20.87
C GLU A 138 18.04 15.93 19.92
N ARG A 139 16.92 15.48 20.43
CA ARG A 139 15.80 14.94 19.59
C ARG A 139 15.12 16.01 18.74
N SER A 140 15.13 17.26 19.19
CA SER A 140 14.53 18.37 18.44
C SER A 140 15.30 18.73 17.17
N LYS A 141 16.52 18.20 16.94
CA LYS A 141 17.30 18.42 15.71
C LYS A 141 16.57 18.01 14.43
N ASN A 142 15.62 17.07 14.53
CA ASN A 142 14.78 16.72 13.40
C ASN A 142 13.87 17.89 12.95
N MET A 143 13.47 18.74 13.89
CA MET A 143 12.70 19.96 13.56
C MET A 143 13.59 21.04 12.98
N PHE A 144 14.86 21.15 13.43
CA PHE A 144 15.83 22.02 12.77
C PHE A 144 16.01 21.62 11.30
N ALA A 145 16.24 20.33 11.01
CA ALA A 145 16.34 19.83 9.64
C ALA A 145 15.07 20.11 8.83
N LEU A 146 13.88 19.95 9.43
CA LEU A 146 12.61 20.28 8.79
C LEU A 146 12.51 21.78 8.48
N GLY A 147 12.88 22.65 9.40
CA GLY A 147 12.90 24.11 9.18
C GLY A 147 13.80 24.52 8.02
N LEU A 148 15.02 23.94 7.96
CA LEU A 148 15.94 24.17 6.86
C LEU A 148 15.36 23.72 5.51
N LEU A 149 14.76 22.53 5.43
CA LEU A 149 14.10 22.07 4.20
C LEU A 149 12.89 22.93 3.83
N THR A 150 12.12 23.40 4.82
CA THR A 150 10.97 24.29 4.64
C THR A 150 11.42 25.60 3.96
N TRP A 151 12.54 26.19 4.40
CA TRP A 151 13.17 27.34 3.75
C TRP A 151 13.69 27.00 2.35
N MET A 152 14.49 25.92 2.24
CA MET A 152 15.12 25.53 0.97
C MET A 152 14.12 25.34 -0.17
N TYR A 153 12.93 24.85 0.13
CA TYR A 153 11.87 24.62 -0.86
C TYR A 153 10.73 25.64 -0.79
N SER A 154 10.93 26.76 -0.11
CA SER A 154 9.95 27.87 0.00
C SER A 154 8.57 27.39 0.45
N ARG A 155 8.54 26.51 1.48
CA ARG A 155 7.28 25.96 2.02
C ARG A 155 6.71 26.87 3.11
N PRO A 156 5.35 26.94 3.27
CA PRO A 156 4.73 27.70 4.34
C PRO A 156 4.99 27.03 5.70
N THR A 157 5.20 27.82 6.75
CA THR A 157 5.53 27.34 8.11
C THR A 157 4.28 27.05 8.95
N ASP A 158 3.18 27.73 8.67
CA ASP A 158 1.96 27.79 9.50
C ASP A 158 1.32 26.40 9.75
N LEU A 159 1.42 25.48 8.81
CA LEU A 159 0.89 24.12 8.97
C LEU A 159 1.73 23.29 9.92
N THR A 160 3.05 23.39 9.80
CA THR A 160 3.97 22.73 10.73
C THR A 160 3.82 23.29 12.13
N GLU A 161 3.64 24.60 12.31
CA GLU A 161 3.36 25.24 13.61
C GLU A 161 2.06 24.73 14.23
N LYS A 162 0.97 24.68 13.47
CA LYS A 162 -0.33 24.11 13.90
C LYS A 162 -0.18 22.63 14.31
N PHE A 163 0.56 21.85 13.54
CA PHE A 163 0.81 20.45 13.86
C PHE A 163 1.61 20.27 15.14
N LEU A 164 2.69 21.04 15.35
CA LEU A 164 3.48 21.00 16.58
C LEU A 164 2.64 21.36 17.79
N THR A 165 1.80 22.40 17.66
CA THR A 165 0.84 22.82 18.71
C THR A 165 -0.16 21.71 19.04
N ALA A 166 -0.74 21.08 18.03
CA ALA A 166 -1.69 19.98 18.23
C ALA A 166 -1.02 18.74 18.88
N LYS A 167 0.21 18.42 18.47
CA LYS A 167 0.95 17.23 18.93
C LYS A 167 1.53 17.38 20.33
N PHE A 168 2.13 18.52 20.60
CA PHE A 168 2.91 18.78 21.84
C PHE A 168 2.22 19.75 22.80
N GLY A 169 1.04 20.30 22.50
CA GLY A 169 0.37 21.31 23.31
C GLY A 169 0.10 20.91 24.77
N LYS A 170 0.04 19.61 25.06
CA LYS A 170 -0.05 19.08 26.44
C LYS A 170 1.29 19.06 27.17
N LYS A 171 2.39 19.40 26.51
CA LYS A 171 3.77 19.45 27.04
C LYS A 171 4.44 20.74 26.56
N PRO A 172 4.17 21.88 27.25
CA PRO A 172 4.58 23.21 26.78
C PRO A 172 6.09 23.31 26.47
N ASP A 173 6.95 22.80 27.35
CA ASP A 173 8.38 22.86 27.17
C ASP A 173 8.86 22.13 25.91
N LEU A 174 8.23 20.98 25.58
CA LEU A 174 8.53 20.24 24.35
C LEU A 174 7.95 20.92 23.09
N LEU A 175 6.80 21.57 23.22
CA LEU A 175 6.25 22.38 22.14
C LEU A 175 7.18 23.52 21.82
N GLU A 176 7.59 24.30 22.83
CA GLU A 176 8.51 25.42 22.69
C GLU A 176 9.84 24.98 22.08
N ALA A 177 10.42 23.88 22.59
CA ALA A 177 11.68 23.35 22.07
C ALA A 177 11.59 22.97 20.58
N ASN A 178 10.53 22.27 20.16
CA ASN A 178 10.36 21.88 18.76
C ASN A 178 10.07 23.10 17.86
N MET A 179 9.30 24.09 18.31
CA MET A 179 9.04 25.33 17.57
C MET A 179 10.33 26.14 17.39
N MET A 180 11.11 26.30 18.45
CA MET A 180 12.39 27.02 18.40
C MET A 180 13.40 26.33 17.49
N ALA A 181 13.51 24.99 17.59
CA ALA A 181 14.38 24.22 16.70
C ALA A 181 13.97 24.35 15.23
N PHE A 182 12.66 24.31 14.93
CA PHE A 182 12.12 24.52 13.58
C PHE A 182 12.47 25.91 13.04
N ASN A 183 12.20 26.96 13.82
CA ASN A 183 12.51 28.34 13.43
C ASN A 183 14.01 28.57 13.29
N ALA A 184 14.83 27.97 14.13
CA ALA A 184 16.29 28.05 14.02
C ALA A 184 16.81 27.41 12.72
N GLY A 185 16.24 26.28 12.29
CA GLY A 185 16.58 25.65 11.02
C GLY A 185 16.17 26.51 9.81
N TRP A 186 14.98 27.11 9.85
CA TRP A 186 14.52 28.02 8.82
C TRP A 186 15.43 29.27 8.74
N ASN A 187 15.70 29.91 9.88
CA ASN A 187 16.58 31.08 9.96
C ASN A 187 18.01 30.75 9.54
N TYR A 188 18.51 29.54 9.81
CA TYR A 188 19.82 29.10 9.34
C TYR A 188 19.92 29.14 7.82
N GLY A 189 18.91 28.62 7.11
CA GLY A 189 18.85 28.71 5.66
C GLY A 189 18.81 30.15 5.14
N GLU A 190 18.03 31.02 5.79
CA GLU A 190 17.87 32.43 5.40
C GLU A 190 19.11 33.29 5.66
N THR A 191 19.84 33.01 6.75
CA THR A 191 20.92 33.91 7.21
C THR A 191 22.32 33.44 6.84
N THR A 192 22.48 32.17 6.43
CA THR A 192 23.79 31.65 6.02
C THR A 192 23.92 31.66 4.50
N GLU A 193 25.07 32.05 3.97
CA GLU A 193 25.37 31.99 2.54
C GLU A 193 25.73 30.56 2.07
N GLU A 194 25.47 29.55 2.90
CA GLU A 194 25.85 28.16 2.62
C GLU A 194 24.99 27.54 1.50
N PHE A 195 23.76 28.02 1.36
CA PHE A 195 22.87 27.61 0.28
C PHE A 195 22.65 28.76 -0.70
N SER A 196 23.15 28.59 -1.90
CA SER A 196 23.07 29.62 -2.94
C SER A 196 21.69 29.76 -3.59
N VAL A 197 20.79 28.80 -3.40
CA VAL A 197 19.49 28.74 -4.10
C VAL A 197 18.41 28.15 -3.20
N SER A 198 17.26 28.82 -3.14
CA SER A 198 15.99 28.23 -2.67
C SER A 198 15.17 27.77 -3.89
N TYR A 199 14.53 26.62 -3.77
CA TYR A 199 13.72 26.05 -4.84
C TYR A 199 12.27 26.53 -4.74
N GLN A 200 11.68 26.89 -5.89
CA GLN A 200 10.26 27.17 -6.02
C GLN A 200 9.66 26.21 -7.04
N ILE A 201 8.75 25.35 -6.59
CA ILE A 201 8.06 24.38 -7.44
C ILE A 201 6.60 24.80 -7.52
N ALA A 202 6.13 25.09 -8.72
CA ALA A 202 4.75 25.51 -8.98
C ALA A 202 3.76 24.39 -8.63
N PRO A 203 2.47 24.71 -8.38
CA PRO A 203 1.42 23.69 -8.24
C PRO A 203 1.28 22.85 -9.51
N ALA A 204 1.03 21.56 -9.36
CA ALA A 204 0.72 20.66 -10.46
C ALA A 204 -0.68 20.95 -11.03
N LYS A 205 -0.84 20.71 -12.33
CA LYS A 205 -2.14 20.84 -13.01
C LYS A 205 -3.03 19.63 -12.70
N MET A 206 -3.68 19.65 -11.55
CA MET A 206 -4.62 18.61 -11.14
C MET A 206 -6.07 18.99 -11.46
N PRO A 207 -6.98 18.02 -11.73
CA PRO A 207 -8.41 18.28 -11.90
C PRO A 207 -9.01 19.02 -10.71
N ALA A 208 -9.92 19.95 -10.94
CA ALA A 208 -10.56 20.71 -9.87
C ALA A 208 -11.26 19.80 -8.84
N GLY A 209 -11.11 20.11 -7.56
CA GLY A 209 -11.70 19.31 -6.47
C GLY A 209 -11.06 19.55 -5.11
N LYS A 210 -11.51 18.81 -4.13
CA LYS A 210 -10.89 18.76 -2.80
C LYS A 210 -9.92 17.58 -2.76
N TYR A 211 -8.71 17.85 -2.32
CA TYR A 211 -7.65 16.84 -2.25
C TYR A 211 -7.21 16.58 -0.82
N ARG A 212 -6.72 15.40 -0.61
CA ARG A 212 -5.98 14.99 0.58
C ARG A 212 -4.81 14.12 0.14
N ASN A 213 -3.65 14.29 0.76
CA ASN A 213 -2.60 13.27 0.65
C ASN A 213 -3.01 12.05 1.46
N ILE A 214 -2.99 10.85 0.86
CA ILE A 214 -3.52 9.62 1.46
C ILE A 214 -2.57 8.44 1.27
N SER A 215 -2.37 7.65 2.32
CA SER A 215 -1.67 6.36 2.24
C SER A 215 -2.64 5.23 1.90
N GLY A 216 -2.14 4.14 1.31
CA GLY A 216 -2.98 3.02 0.91
C GLY A 216 -3.76 2.40 2.04
N ASN A 217 -3.14 2.19 3.23
CA ASN A 217 -3.86 1.66 4.39
C ASN A 217 -4.99 2.59 4.86
N THR A 218 -4.78 3.90 4.81
CA THR A 218 -5.82 4.88 5.13
C THR A 218 -6.92 4.88 4.07
N ALA A 219 -6.56 4.76 2.80
CA ALA A 219 -7.51 4.69 1.69
C ALA A 219 -8.38 3.43 1.76
N LEU A 220 -7.80 2.25 2.08
CA LEU A 220 -8.56 1.02 2.36
C LEU A 220 -9.56 1.22 3.49
N ALA A 221 -9.13 1.81 4.61
CA ALA A 221 -10.02 2.08 5.74
C ALA A 221 -11.20 2.99 5.35
N TYR A 222 -10.94 4.05 4.58
CA TYR A 222 -11.99 4.98 4.14
C TYR A 222 -12.92 4.36 3.09
N GLY A 223 -12.38 3.56 2.17
CA GLY A 223 -13.17 2.82 1.19
C GLY A 223 -14.14 1.84 1.86
N LEU A 224 -13.68 1.09 2.88
CA LEU A 224 -14.53 0.20 3.68
C LEU A 224 -15.64 0.96 4.41
N ILE A 225 -15.34 2.13 5.02
CA ILE A 225 -16.34 2.96 5.68
C ILE A 225 -17.37 3.48 4.68
N ALA A 226 -16.92 3.96 3.52
CA ALA A 226 -17.80 4.43 2.45
C ALA A 226 -18.70 3.30 1.93
N ALA A 227 -18.15 2.12 1.71
CA ALA A 227 -18.90 0.94 1.29
C ALA A 227 -19.93 0.50 2.35
N ALA A 228 -19.57 0.51 3.63
CA ALA A 228 -20.49 0.21 4.73
C ALA A 228 -21.67 1.18 4.75
N LYS A 229 -21.40 2.48 4.54
CA LYS A 229 -22.46 3.50 4.46
C LYS A 229 -23.36 3.27 3.25
N LYS A 230 -22.79 2.96 2.08
CA LYS A 230 -23.54 2.77 0.81
C LYS A 230 -24.31 1.45 0.75
N SER A 231 -23.90 0.44 1.53
CA SER A 231 -24.59 -0.84 1.67
C SER A 231 -25.59 -0.86 2.84
N GLU A 232 -25.60 0.16 3.68
CA GLU A 232 -26.37 0.24 4.94
C GLU A 232 -26.05 -0.89 5.93
N LEU A 233 -24.86 -1.47 5.82
CA LEU A 233 -24.37 -2.55 6.68
C LEU A 233 -23.42 -2.02 7.75
N LYS A 234 -23.33 -2.74 8.87
CA LYS A 234 -22.28 -2.51 9.87
C LYS A 234 -20.94 -3.01 9.34
N LEU A 235 -19.87 -2.27 9.61
CA LEU A 235 -18.51 -2.70 9.32
C LEU A 235 -17.85 -3.33 10.55
N PHE A 236 -17.40 -4.56 10.42
CA PHE A 236 -16.67 -5.27 11.47
C PHE A 236 -15.28 -5.68 10.96
N LEU A 237 -14.23 -5.20 11.63
CA LEU A 237 -12.86 -5.63 11.41
C LEU A 237 -12.40 -6.53 12.56
N GLY A 238 -12.16 -7.82 12.26
CA GLY A 238 -11.42 -8.74 13.14
C GLY A 238 -9.96 -8.85 12.68
N SER A 239 -9.02 -8.38 13.50
CA SER A 239 -7.61 -8.34 13.11
C SER A 239 -6.68 -8.70 14.26
N TYR A 240 -5.51 -9.24 13.92
CA TYR A 240 -4.36 -9.37 14.81
C TYR A 240 -3.25 -8.46 14.28
N PRO A 241 -2.56 -7.67 15.14
CA PRO A 241 -1.55 -6.72 14.71
C PRO A 241 -0.38 -7.39 14.01
N ILE A 242 -0.11 -6.99 12.77
CA ILE A 242 1.04 -7.44 11.97
C ILE A 242 1.49 -6.32 11.03
N THR A 243 2.80 -6.09 10.93
CA THR A 243 3.39 -5.15 9.98
C THR A 243 3.31 -5.71 8.57
N PRO A 244 2.87 -4.92 7.54
CA PRO A 244 2.49 -3.50 7.60
C PRO A 244 0.97 -3.26 7.69
N ALA A 245 0.13 -4.25 7.97
CA ALA A 245 -1.33 -4.17 7.93
C ALA A 245 -1.97 -3.48 9.15
N SER A 246 -1.23 -3.29 10.26
CA SER A 246 -1.78 -2.78 11.53
C SER A 246 -2.40 -1.39 11.43
N ASP A 247 -1.96 -0.55 10.49
CA ASP A 247 -2.47 0.81 10.35
C ASP A 247 -3.93 0.85 9.88
N ILE A 248 -4.42 -0.21 9.22
CA ILE A 248 -5.84 -0.36 8.87
C ILE A 248 -6.68 -0.45 10.16
N LEU A 249 -6.25 -1.29 11.12
CA LEU A 249 -6.91 -1.41 12.43
C LEU A 249 -6.85 -0.09 13.20
N HIS A 250 -5.68 0.56 13.23
CA HIS A 250 -5.48 1.84 13.91
C HIS A 250 -6.36 2.93 13.31
N GLU A 251 -6.49 3.00 11.98
CA GLU A 251 -7.32 4.01 11.33
C GLU A 251 -8.80 3.74 11.59
N LEU A 252 -9.29 2.53 11.35
CA LEU A 252 -10.70 2.18 11.55
C LEU A 252 -11.16 2.40 12.99
N SER A 253 -10.29 2.15 13.98
CA SER A 253 -10.61 2.35 15.41
C SER A 253 -10.96 3.79 15.78
N LYS A 254 -10.56 4.77 14.97
CA LYS A 254 -10.89 6.20 15.15
C LYS A 254 -12.31 6.54 14.69
N HIS A 255 -12.94 5.66 13.92
CA HIS A 255 -14.18 5.94 13.18
C HIS A 255 -15.44 5.26 13.75
N LYS A 256 -15.46 4.97 15.04
CA LYS A 256 -16.62 4.35 15.75
C LYS A 256 -17.96 5.04 15.50
N LYS A 257 -17.95 6.37 15.32
CA LYS A 257 -19.16 7.17 15.03
C LYS A 257 -19.85 6.81 13.70
N PHE A 258 -19.15 6.11 12.79
CA PHE A 258 -19.70 5.61 11.53
C PHE A 258 -20.17 4.14 11.62
N GLY A 259 -20.36 3.60 12.83
CA GLY A 259 -20.81 2.23 13.03
C GLY A 259 -19.70 1.18 12.83
N VAL A 260 -18.45 1.61 12.81
CA VAL A 260 -17.28 0.72 12.70
C VAL A 260 -17.04 0.01 14.02
N VAL A 261 -16.96 -1.32 13.97
CA VAL A 261 -16.56 -2.19 15.07
C VAL A 261 -15.20 -2.77 14.76
N THR A 262 -14.23 -2.54 15.64
CA THR A 262 -12.90 -3.14 15.53
C THR A 262 -12.66 -4.10 16.69
N PHE A 263 -12.18 -5.29 16.37
CA PHE A 263 -11.84 -6.33 17.33
C PHE A 263 -10.39 -6.77 17.11
N GLN A 264 -9.55 -6.52 18.09
CA GLN A 264 -8.21 -7.07 18.14
C GLN A 264 -8.25 -8.44 18.79
N ALA A 265 -8.02 -9.48 17.99
CA ALA A 265 -8.00 -10.86 18.44
C ALA A 265 -6.66 -11.24 19.09
N GLU A 266 -6.61 -12.41 19.71
CA GLU A 266 -5.39 -12.99 20.29
C GLU A 266 -4.43 -13.55 19.23
N ASP A 267 -4.98 -13.97 18.08
CA ASP A 267 -4.23 -14.49 16.92
C ASP A 267 -5.02 -14.29 15.61
N GLU A 268 -4.43 -14.69 14.49
CA GLU A 268 -5.01 -14.58 13.17
C GLU A 268 -6.22 -15.48 12.96
N ILE A 269 -6.28 -16.65 13.61
CA ILE A 269 -7.38 -17.61 13.49
C ILE A 269 -8.63 -17.04 14.17
N ALA A 270 -8.50 -16.54 15.38
CA ALA A 270 -9.58 -15.86 16.10
C ALA A 270 -10.04 -14.59 15.36
N ALA A 271 -9.10 -13.85 14.78
CA ALA A 271 -9.39 -12.64 14.00
C ALA A 271 -10.33 -12.93 12.82
N ILE A 272 -9.98 -13.86 11.95
CA ILE A 272 -10.83 -14.18 10.80
C ILE A 272 -12.13 -14.89 11.21
N GLY A 273 -12.10 -15.74 12.23
CA GLY A 273 -13.29 -16.39 12.76
C GLY A 273 -14.33 -15.38 13.25
N SER A 274 -13.89 -14.30 13.94
CA SER A 274 -14.76 -13.22 14.38
C SER A 274 -15.35 -12.42 13.20
N ALA A 275 -14.57 -12.17 12.14
CA ALA A 275 -15.03 -11.49 10.92
C ALA A 275 -16.06 -12.34 10.17
N LEU A 276 -15.85 -13.65 10.05
CA LEU A 276 -16.81 -14.57 9.44
C LEU A 276 -18.10 -14.64 10.25
N GLY A 277 -18.00 -14.68 11.59
CA GLY A 277 -19.18 -14.62 12.48
C GLY A 277 -19.96 -13.33 12.32
N ALA A 278 -19.29 -12.18 12.14
CA ALA A 278 -19.94 -10.91 11.86
C ALA A 278 -20.66 -10.93 10.50
N ALA A 279 -20.05 -11.50 9.46
CA ALA A 279 -20.68 -11.68 8.14
C ALA A 279 -21.90 -12.60 8.22
N TYR A 280 -21.85 -13.67 9.00
CA TYR A 280 -23.02 -14.50 9.27
C TYR A 280 -24.13 -13.70 9.95
N GLY A 281 -23.79 -12.77 10.86
CA GLY A 281 -24.73 -11.86 11.52
C GLY A 281 -25.22 -10.67 10.67
N GLY A 282 -24.92 -10.63 9.37
CA GLY A 282 -25.41 -9.58 8.46
C GLY A 282 -24.54 -8.31 8.42
N ALA A 283 -23.26 -8.39 8.82
CA ALA A 283 -22.31 -7.28 8.72
C ALA A 283 -21.31 -7.49 7.58
N ILE A 284 -20.59 -6.45 7.20
CA ILE A 284 -19.38 -6.57 6.38
C ILE A 284 -18.27 -7.09 7.28
N GLY A 285 -17.92 -8.37 7.13
CA GLY A 285 -16.80 -8.99 7.83
C GLY A 285 -15.49 -8.75 7.10
N VAL A 286 -14.52 -8.15 7.78
CA VAL A 286 -13.20 -7.84 7.23
C VAL A 286 -12.10 -8.36 8.15
N THR A 287 -11.03 -8.90 7.59
CA THR A 287 -9.79 -9.19 8.31
C THR A 287 -8.60 -8.62 7.56
N SER A 288 -7.62 -8.07 8.27
CA SER A 288 -6.38 -7.59 7.69
C SER A 288 -5.19 -8.39 8.21
N THR A 289 -4.22 -8.66 7.34
CA THR A 289 -3.04 -9.48 7.66
C THR A 289 -1.90 -9.23 6.67
N SER A 290 -0.88 -10.08 6.74
CA SER A 290 0.25 -10.23 5.81
C SER A 290 0.51 -11.74 5.64
N GLY A 291 1.33 -12.15 4.70
CA GLY A 291 1.56 -13.55 4.29
C GLY A 291 1.56 -14.61 5.39
N PRO A 292 2.32 -14.46 6.51
CA PRO A 292 2.29 -15.45 7.59
C PRO A 292 0.91 -15.64 8.22
N GLY A 293 0.20 -14.54 8.44
CA GLY A 293 -1.15 -14.59 8.99
C GLY A 293 -2.18 -15.10 7.98
N LEU A 294 -1.96 -14.86 6.68
CA LEU A 294 -2.79 -15.44 5.63
C LEU A 294 -2.73 -16.98 5.66
N ALA A 295 -1.54 -17.55 5.86
CA ALA A 295 -1.36 -19.00 6.01
C ALA A 295 -2.19 -19.57 7.18
N LEU A 296 -2.22 -18.87 8.32
CA LEU A 296 -3.01 -19.28 9.50
C LEU A 296 -4.52 -19.15 9.29
N LYS A 297 -4.96 -18.31 8.37
CA LYS A 297 -6.38 -18.06 8.06
C LYS A 297 -6.96 -19.02 7.02
N ALA A 298 -6.15 -19.87 6.39
CA ALA A 298 -6.53 -20.67 5.22
C ALA A 298 -7.77 -21.56 5.46
N GLU A 299 -7.87 -22.21 6.63
CA GLU A 299 -9.02 -23.05 6.96
C GLU A 299 -10.32 -22.24 7.04
N THR A 300 -10.32 -21.12 7.76
CA THR A 300 -11.51 -20.28 7.90
C THR A 300 -11.93 -19.63 6.56
N ILE A 301 -10.99 -19.37 5.66
CA ILE A 301 -11.32 -18.93 4.29
C ILE A 301 -12.03 -20.06 3.54
N GLY A 302 -11.56 -21.30 3.65
CA GLY A 302 -12.23 -22.48 3.12
C GLY A 302 -13.64 -22.64 3.69
N LEU A 303 -13.80 -22.43 5.01
CA LEU A 303 -15.11 -22.43 5.67
C LEU A 303 -16.02 -21.32 5.08
N ALA A 304 -15.52 -20.12 4.85
CA ALA A 304 -16.31 -19.05 4.24
C ALA A 304 -16.80 -19.42 2.83
N VAL A 305 -15.98 -20.11 2.02
CA VAL A 305 -16.38 -20.66 0.71
C VAL A 305 -17.49 -21.70 0.88
N MET A 306 -17.38 -22.61 1.87
CA MET A 306 -18.42 -23.63 2.12
C MET A 306 -19.72 -23.05 2.66
N LEU A 307 -19.63 -21.99 3.47
CA LEU A 307 -20.79 -21.28 4.01
C LEU A 307 -21.41 -20.33 2.99
N GLU A 308 -20.68 -19.99 1.94
CA GLU A 308 -21.05 -18.98 0.95
C GLU A 308 -21.47 -17.67 1.63
N LEU A 309 -20.56 -17.13 2.43
CA LEU A 309 -20.70 -15.87 3.14
C LEU A 309 -19.72 -14.83 2.60
N PRO A 310 -20.10 -13.55 2.59
CA PRO A 310 -19.18 -12.48 2.23
C PRO A 310 -18.08 -12.36 3.27
N LEU A 311 -16.84 -12.27 2.82
CA LEU A 311 -15.69 -12.03 3.70
C LEU A 311 -14.63 -11.26 2.93
N ILE A 312 -14.06 -10.21 3.51
CA ILE A 312 -12.98 -9.45 2.89
C ILE A 312 -11.68 -9.75 3.62
N ILE A 313 -10.69 -10.19 2.87
CA ILE A 313 -9.36 -10.53 3.37
C ILE A 313 -8.36 -9.53 2.76
N ILE A 314 -7.84 -8.61 3.56
CA ILE A 314 -6.82 -7.67 3.14
C ILE A 314 -5.47 -8.26 3.50
N ASP A 315 -4.69 -8.62 2.49
CA ASP A 315 -3.32 -9.08 2.63
C ASP A 315 -2.37 -7.97 2.19
N VAL A 316 -1.64 -7.39 3.14
CA VAL A 316 -0.59 -6.41 2.87
C VAL A 316 0.72 -7.18 2.77
N GLN A 317 1.07 -7.56 1.55
CA GLN A 317 2.19 -8.42 1.23
C GLN A 317 3.54 -7.82 1.65
N ARG A 318 4.43 -8.67 2.14
CA ARG A 318 5.80 -8.33 2.54
C ARG A 318 6.76 -9.45 2.19
N GLY A 319 8.06 -9.18 2.24
CA GLY A 319 9.08 -10.19 2.02
C GLY A 319 8.93 -11.39 2.95
N GLY A 320 8.74 -12.57 2.38
CA GLY A 320 8.63 -13.87 3.04
C GLY A 320 9.87 -14.75 2.86
N PRO A 321 9.79 -16.06 3.17
CA PRO A 321 8.72 -16.76 3.89
C PRO A 321 8.72 -16.52 5.41
N SER A 322 7.65 -16.94 6.10
CA SER A 322 7.43 -16.76 7.54
C SER A 322 7.50 -15.29 7.95
N THR A 323 8.22 -14.93 9.00
CA THR A 323 8.42 -13.54 9.41
C THR A 323 9.15 -12.72 8.33
N GLY A 324 10.10 -13.35 7.64
CA GLY A 324 10.82 -12.79 6.49
C GLY A 324 11.40 -11.40 6.73
N LEU A 325 11.01 -10.46 5.89
CA LEU A 325 11.40 -9.05 5.95
C LEU A 325 10.16 -8.18 6.26
N PRO A 326 9.77 -8.01 7.53
CA PRO A 326 8.48 -7.45 7.92
C PRO A 326 8.17 -6.05 7.39
N THR A 327 9.20 -5.26 7.13
CA THR A 327 9.10 -3.86 6.69
C THR A 327 9.40 -3.67 5.20
N LYS A 328 9.60 -4.76 4.45
CA LYS A 328 10.00 -4.73 3.04
C LYS A 328 8.88 -5.25 2.16
N THR A 329 8.67 -4.57 1.03
CA THR A 329 7.59 -4.87 0.09
C THR A 329 7.96 -6.02 -0.84
N GLU A 330 7.02 -6.93 -1.08
CA GLU A 330 7.05 -7.94 -2.13
C GLU A 330 5.61 -8.25 -2.59
N GLN A 331 5.46 -9.00 -3.69
CA GLN A 331 4.18 -9.51 -4.22
C GLN A 331 4.16 -11.05 -4.15
N ALA A 332 4.54 -11.62 -2.99
CA ALA A 332 4.89 -13.03 -2.87
C ALA A 332 3.69 -13.95 -2.54
N ASP A 333 2.52 -13.39 -2.24
CA ASP A 333 1.38 -14.14 -1.67
C ASP A 333 0.27 -14.46 -2.69
N LEU A 334 0.46 -14.14 -4.00
CA LEU A 334 -0.55 -14.35 -5.03
C LEU A 334 -0.97 -15.83 -5.16
N LEU A 335 -0.02 -16.75 -5.27
CA LEU A 335 -0.34 -18.18 -5.38
C LEU A 335 -0.96 -18.74 -4.10
N GLN A 336 -0.59 -18.20 -2.94
CA GLN A 336 -1.23 -18.55 -1.67
C GLN A 336 -2.69 -18.07 -1.63
N ALA A 337 -2.97 -16.85 -2.10
CA ALA A 337 -4.33 -16.34 -2.23
C ALA A 337 -5.16 -17.13 -3.24
N MET A 338 -4.56 -17.61 -4.32
CA MET A 338 -5.24 -18.40 -5.35
C MET A 338 -5.45 -19.86 -4.93
N TYR A 339 -4.41 -20.53 -4.41
CA TYR A 339 -4.39 -21.99 -4.27
C TYR A 339 -4.02 -22.49 -2.87
N GLY A 340 -3.76 -21.60 -1.91
CA GLY A 340 -3.23 -21.95 -0.59
C GLY A 340 -4.26 -22.49 0.42
N ARG A 341 -5.29 -23.24 -0.03
CA ARG A 341 -6.31 -23.84 0.82
C ARG A 341 -6.51 -25.31 0.44
N ASN A 342 -7.11 -26.06 1.35
CA ASN A 342 -7.50 -27.44 1.04
C ASN A 342 -8.77 -27.48 0.17
N GLY A 343 -8.89 -28.50 -0.68
CA GLY A 343 -10.01 -28.73 -1.58
C GLY A 343 -10.15 -27.67 -2.68
N GLU A 344 -11.21 -27.76 -3.44
CA GLU A 344 -11.59 -26.78 -4.46
C GLU A 344 -12.24 -25.57 -3.78
N SER A 345 -11.44 -24.56 -3.49
CA SER A 345 -11.84 -23.40 -2.69
C SER A 345 -11.62 -22.08 -3.45
N PRO A 346 -12.49 -21.76 -4.44
CA PRO A 346 -12.34 -20.58 -5.29
C PRO A 346 -12.62 -19.30 -4.51
N THR A 347 -11.82 -18.27 -4.76
CA THR A 347 -11.94 -16.95 -4.14
C THR A 347 -11.73 -15.85 -5.19
N VAL A 348 -12.29 -14.69 -4.96
CA VAL A 348 -12.00 -13.52 -5.81
C VAL A 348 -10.72 -12.86 -5.32
N VAL A 349 -9.87 -12.40 -6.25
CA VAL A 349 -8.60 -11.76 -5.94
C VAL A 349 -8.49 -10.43 -6.69
N LEU A 350 -8.35 -9.35 -5.93
CA LEU A 350 -8.19 -7.98 -6.40
C LEU A 350 -6.83 -7.43 -5.95
N ALA A 351 -6.26 -6.51 -6.74
CA ALA A 351 -5.03 -5.83 -6.39
C ALA A 351 -5.13 -4.33 -6.72
N PRO A 352 -4.95 -3.41 -5.75
CA PRO A 352 -4.92 -1.98 -6.03
C PRO A 352 -3.65 -1.61 -6.80
N ALA A 353 -3.74 -0.62 -7.69
CA ALA A 353 -2.63 -0.12 -8.50
C ALA A 353 -1.77 0.92 -7.75
N THR A 354 -2.39 1.74 -6.92
CA THR A 354 -1.75 2.88 -6.23
C THR A 354 -2.36 3.07 -4.83
N PRO A 355 -1.73 3.89 -3.96
CA PRO A 355 -2.30 4.20 -2.64
C PRO A 355 -3.74 4.73 -2.70
N LYS A 356 -4.06 5.68 -3.59
CA LYS A 356 -5.43 6.22 -3.72
C LYS A 356 -6.42 5.19 -4.27
N ASP A 357 -5.96 4.29 -5.14
CA ASP A 357 -6.80 3.24 -5.71
C ASP A 357 -7.29 2.23 -4.67
N CYS A 358 -6.60 2.10 -3.55
CA CYS A 358 -7.04 1.32 -2.40
C CYS A 358 -8.45 1.67 -1.91
N PHE A 359 -8.87 2.96 -2.05
CA PHE A 359 -10.21 3.40 -1.73
C PHE A 359 -11.26 2.71 -2.63
N ASN A 360 -11.02 2.71 -3.93
CA ASN A 360 -11.94 2.13 -4.91
C ASN A 360 -11.96 0.61 -4.83
N ILE A 361 -10.81 -0.02 -4.66
CA ILE A 361 -10.70 -1.48 -4.51
C ILE A 361 -11.43 -1.97 -3.25
N ALA A 362 -11.40 -1.23 -2.15
CA ALA A 362 -12.15 -1.59 -0.95
C ALA A 362 -13.67 -1.55 -1.18
N ILE A 363 -14.18 -0.56 -1.92
CA ILE A 363 -15.59 -0.48 -2.31
C ILE A 363 -15.95 -1.65 -3.22
N GLU A 364 -15.11 -1.94 -4.20
CA GLU A 364 -15.32 -3.03 -5.15
C GLU A 364 -15.31 -4.41 -4.47
N ALA A 365 -14.40 -4.61 -3.51
CA ALA A 365 -14.36 -5.84 -2.72
C ALA A 365 -15.66 -6.06 -1.93
N VAL A 366 -16.24 -4.99 -1.35
CA VAL A 366 -17.53 -5.07 -0.67
C VAL A 366 -18.64 -5.40 -1.67
N ARG A 367 -18.68 -4.71 -2.83
CA ARG A 367 -19.67 -5.00 -3.89
C ARG A 367 -19.66 -6.47 -4.27
N ILE A 368 -18.49 -7.00 -4.59
CA ILE A 368 -18.35 -8.40 -5.03
C ILE A 368 -18.71 -9.36 -3.89
N ALA A 369 -18.14 -9.17 -2.72
CA ALA A 369 -18.37 -10.06 -1.59
C ALA A 369 -19.86 -10.15 -1.22
N THR A 370 -20.55 -9.01 -1.19
CA THR A 370 -21.97 -8.96 -0.81
C THR A 370 -22.91 -9.38 -1.93
N THR A 371 -22.60 -9.13 -3.22
CA THR A 371 -23.41 -9.56 -4.35
C THR A 371 -23.34 -11.08 -4.56
N TYR A 372 -22.14 -11.63 -4.54
CA TYR A 372 -21.91 -13.03 -4.89
C TYR A 372 -21.83 -13.96 -3.67
N ARG A 373 -21.77 -13.43 -2.45
CA ARG A 373 -21.60 -14.23 -1.21
C ARG A 373 -20.33 -15.08 -1.26
N VAL A 374 -19.20 -14.42 -1.51
CA VAL A 374 -17.89 -15.05 -1.68
C VAL A 374 -16.83 -14.34 -0.86
N PRO A 375 -15.75 -15.04 -0.45
CA PRO A 375 -14.55 -14.40 0.04
C PRO A 375 -13.85 -13.62 -1.06
N VAL A 376 -13.39 -12.40 -0.73
CA VAL A 376 -12.64 -11.52 -1.64
C VAL A 376 -11.32 -11.13 -1.01
N PHE A 377 -10.22 -11.41 -1.69
CA PHE A 377 -8.90 -10.92 -1.33
C PHE A 377 -8.64 -9.54 -1.92
N ILE A 378 -7.98 -8.70 -1.13
CA ILE A 378 -7.30 -7.51 -1.59
C ILE A 378 -5.81 -7.72 -1.35
N LEU A 379 -5.04 -7.92 -2.42
CA LEU A 379 -3.59 -8.05 -2.38
C LEU A 379 -2.95 -6.67 -2.54
N SER A 380 -2.73 -5.99 -1.42
CA SER A 380 -1.89 -4.81 -1.32
C SER A 380 -0.45 -5.26 -1.01
N ASP A 381 0.48 -4.33 -0.86
CA ASP A 381 1.84 -4.60 -0.43
C ASP A 381 2.40 -3.45 0.40
N GLY A 382 3.59 -3.64 0.98
CA GLY A 382 4.20 -2.67 1.88
C GLY A 382 4.46 -1.30 1.25
N TYR A 383 4.69 -1.21 -0.07
CA TYR A 383 4.87 0.05 -0.77
C TYR A 383 3.54 0.81 -0.93
N ILE A 384 2.51 0.17 -1.50
CA ILE A 384 1.18 0.78 -1.63
C ILE A 384 0.62 1.17 -0.25
N ALA A 385 0.74 0.29 0.74
CA ALA A 385 0.16 0.48 2.05
C ALA A 385 0.69 1.73 2.78
N ASN A 386 2.01 1.96 2.71
CA ASN A 386 2.71 3.03 3.42
C ASN A 386 2.99 4.25 2.53
N GLY A 387 3.11 4.08 1.22
CA GLY A 387 3.25 5.16 0.26
C GLY A 387 2.02 6.06 0.27
N SER A 388 2.21 7.33 -0.07
CA SER A 388 1.12 8.30 -0.14
C SER A 388 1.19 9.15 -1.41
N GLU A 389 0.02 9.61 -1.84
CA GLU A 389 -0.16 10.44 -3.03
C GLU A 389 -1.38 11.36 -2.87
N PRO A 390 -1.53 12.41 -3.68
CA PRO A 390 -2.74 13.24 -3.70
C PRO A 390 -3.96 12.43 -4.15
N TRP A 391 -4.99 12.44 -3.35
CA TRP A 391 -6.26 11.79 -3.62
C TRP A 391 -7.38 12.82 -3.68
N LYS A 392 -8.08 12.87 -4.81
CA LYS A 392 -9.28 13.68 -4.97
C LYS A 392 -10.42 13.02 -4.21
N ILE A 393 -10.96 13.70 -3.21
CA ILE A 393 -12.06 13.18 -2.38
C ILE A 393 -13.32 13.12 -3.24
N PRO A 394 -13.91 11.92 -3.45
CA PRO A 394 -15.13 11.79 -4.23
C PRO A 394 -16.32 12.41 -3.49
N THR A 395 -17.29 12.88 -4.24
CA THR A 395 -18.60 13.27 -3.72
C THR A 395 -19.44 12.03 -3.41
N GLU A 396 -20.48 12.19 -2.59
CA GLU A 396 -21.38 11.07 -2.26
C GLU A 396 -22.12 10.52 -3.51
N ALA A 397 -22.38 11.36 -4.49
CA ALA A 397 -23.03 10.98 -5.74
C ALA A 397 -22.15 10.14 -6.69
N GLU A 398 -20.83 10.24 -6.55
CA GLU A 398 -19.87 9.43 -7.33
C GLU A 398 -19.69 8.01 -6.76
N LEU A 399 -20.22 7.75 -5.55
CA LEU A 399 -20.12 6.43 -4.93
C LEU A 399 -21.28 5.53 -5.39
N PRO A 400 -21.01 4.24 -5.68
CA PRO A 400 -22.05 3.31 -6.13
C PRO A 400 -23.06 3.02 -5.01
N ASP A 401 -24.27 2.63 -5.40
CA ASP A 401 -25.24 2.02 -4.49
C ASP A 401 -24.84 0.56 -4.25
N LEU A 402 -24.69 0.19 -2.99
CA LEU A 402 -24.27 -1.15 -2.56
C LEU A 402 -25.29 -1.81 -1.64
N ARG A 403 -26.54 -1.32 -1.61
CA ARG A 403 -27.56 -1.88 -0.74
C ARG A 403 -27.77 -3.37 -1.01
N VAL A 404 -27.96 -4.10 0.07
CA VAL A 404 -28.06 -5.56 0.06
C VAL A 404 -29.40 -5.95 0.64
N GLU A 405 -30.04 -6.91 -0.04
CA GLU A 405 -31.27 -7.52 0.48
C GLU A 405 -30.92 -8.78 1.27
N PHE A 406 -31.48 -8.88 2.48
CA PHE A 406 -31.48 -10.09 3.28
C PHE A 406 -32.69 -10.96 2.95
N ALA A 407 -32.55 -12.28 3.16
CA ALA A 407 -33.67 -13.18 3.06
C ALA A 407 -34.75 -12.84 4.10
N GLU A 408 -35.98 -12.75 3.62
CA GLU A 408 -37.15 -12.50 4.49
C GLU A 408 -37.82 -13.81 4.90
N SER A 409 -38.71 -13.75 5.89
CA SER A 409 -39.54 -14.88 6.32
C SER A 409 -40.39 -15.39 5.15
N GLN A 410 -40.24 -16.67 4.84
CA GLN A 410 -41.04 -17.32 3.78
C GLN A 410 -41.31 -18.77 4.14
N GLU A 411 -42.46 -19.26 3.65
CA GLU A 411 -42.82 -20.67 3.76
C GLU A 411 -41.93 -21.51 2.83
N ASN A 412 -41.46 -22.68 3.30
CA ASN A 412 -40.58 -23.59 2.56
C ASN A 412 -39.24 -22.94 2.10
N PHE A 413 -38.58 -22.19 2.97
CA PHE A 413 -37.30 -21.57 2.70
C PHE A 413 -36.25 -22.59 2.24
N MET A 414 -35.62 -22.33 1.10
CA MET A 414 -34.54 -23.13 0.53
C MET A 414 -33.22 -22.35 0.61
N PRO A 415 -32.35 -22.65 1.61
CA PRO A 415 -31.14 -21.85 1.89
C PRO A 415 -30.11 -21.86 0.76
N TYR A 416 -30.20 -22.77 -0.21
CA TYR A 416 -29.35 -22.86 -1.40
C TYR A 416 -30.15 -22.69 -2.70
N SER A 417 -31.34 -22.08 -2.65
CA SER A 417 -32.03 -21.58 -3.85
C SER A 417 -31.27 -20.39 -4.38
N ARG A 418 -30.45 -20.64 -5.39
CA ARG A 418 -29.48 -19.67 -5.90
C ARG A 418 -30.10 -18.71 -6.91
N ASP A 419 -29.64 -17.48 -6.89
CA ASP A 419 -29.89 -16.53 -7.97
C ASP A 419 -29.28 -17.07 -9.27
N PRO A 420 -30.06 -17.10 -10.39
CA PRO A 420 -29.60 -17.73 -11.63
C PRO A 420 -28.46 -16.98 -12.32
N MET A 421 -28.26 -15.69 -12.05
CA MET A 421 -27.22 -14.88 -12.68
C MET A 421 -25.92 -14.88 -11.89
N THR A 422 -26.04 -14.72 -10.57
CA THR A 422 -24.87 -14.58 -9.68
C THR A 422 -24.47 -15.89 -9.00
N HIS A 423 -25.32 -16.91 -9.06
CA HIS A 423 -25.22 -18.13 -8.24
C HIS A 423 -25.14 -17.88 -6.74
N ALA A 424 -25.48 -16.69 -6.27
CA ALA A 424 -25.49 -16.35 -4.87
C ALA A 424 -26.67 -17.02 -4.15
N ARG A 425 -26.43 -17.60 -2.99
CA ARG A 425 -27.50 -18.07 -2.11
C ARG A 425 -28.14 -16.89 -1.36
N PRO A 426 -29.39 -17.03 -0.87
CA PRO A 426 -30.01 -16.04 -0.01
C PRO A 426 -29.15 -15.76 1.23
N TRP A 427 -29.02 -14.49 1.63
CA TRP A 427 -28.32 -14.12 2.87
C TRP A 427 -29.33 -14.08 4.02
N ALA A 428 -29.47 -15.21 4.69
CA ALA A 428 -30.36 -15.35 5.83
C ALA A 428 -29.62 -15.02 7.12
N VAL A 429 -30.07 -13.99 7.82
CA VAL A 429 -29.47 -13.50 9.06
C VAL A 429 -30.08 -14.26 10.26
N PRO A 430 -29.26 -14.72 11.23
CA PRO A 430 -29.77 -15.39 12.42
C PRO A 430 -30.84 -14.57 13.16
N GLY A 431 -31.89 -15.25 13.59
CA GLY A 431 -33.04 -14.62 14.26
C GLY A 431 -34.20 -14.22 13.35
N THR A 432 -34.05 -14.30 12.03
CA THR A 432 -35.15 -14.12 11.10
C THR A 432 -36.08 -15.34 11.17
N LYS A 433 -37.31 -15.11 11.62
CA LYS A 433 -38.29 -16.18 11.87
C LYS A 433 -38.72 -16.88 10.58
N GLY A 434 -38.77 -18.22 10.60
CA GLY A 434 -39.31 -19.06 9.52
C GLY A 434 -38.30 -19.38 8.42
N ILE A 435 -37.03 -18.94 8.58
CA ILE A 435 -35.93 -19.28 7.65
C ILE A 435 -34.74 -19.93 8.37
N GLU A 436 -35.03 -20.56 9.51
CA GLU A 436 -34.05 -21.33 10.26
C GLU A 436 -33.52 -22.48 9.41
N HIS A 437 -32.21 -22.57 9.31
CA HIS A 437 -31.55 -23.58 8.50
C HIS A 437 -30.19 -23.96 9.05
N ARG A 438 -29.68 -25.11 8.63
CA ARG A 438 -28.36 -25.60 9.01
C ARG A 438 -27.28 -24.83 8.27
N ILE A 439 -26.20 -24.50 8.99
CA ILE A 439 -24.98 -23.91 8.44
C ILE A 439 -23.78 -24.66 9.03
N GLY A 440 -22.69 -24.77 8.29
CA GLY A 440 -21.45 -25.46 8.74
C GLY A 440 -20.57 -25.89 7.57
N GLY A 441 -19.36 -26.39 7.88
CA GLY A 441 -18.35 -26.78 6.90
C GLY A 441 -18.61 -28.13 6.21
N VAL A 442 -19.57 -28.95 6.68
CA VAL A 442 -19.92 -30.23 6.03
C VAL A 442 -20.70 -29.93 4.73
N GLU A 443 -20.49 -30.75 3.68
CA GLU A 443 -21.19 -30.57 2.40
C GLU A 443 -22.71 -30.67 2.56
N LYS A 444 -23.40 -29.83 1.82
CA LYS A 444 -24.85 -29.67 1.85
C LYS A 444 -25.49 -30.02 0.51
N ALA A 445 -26.68 -30.55 0.60
CA ALA A 445 -27.51 -30.77 -0.58
C ALA A 445 -27.91 -29.43 -1.21
N ASP A 446 -27.89 -29.37 -2.53
CA ASP A 446 -28.45 -28.25 -3.28
C ASP A 446 -29.89 -27.97 -2.86
N GLN A 447 -30.35 -26.74 -2.97
CA GLN A 447 -31.65 -26.21 -2.55
C GLN A 447 -31.91 -26.34 -1.04
N THR A 448 -31.94 -27.55 -0.50
CA THR A 448 -32.42 -27.79 0.88
C THR A 448 -31.44 -27.46 1.97
N GLY A 449 -30.13 -27.49 1.69
CA GLY A 449 -29.07 -27.30 2.69
C GLY A 449 -28.96 -28.42 3.73
N ALA A 450 -29.60 -29.57 3.53
CA ALA A 450 -29.41 -30.75 4.36
C ALA A 450 -27.98 -31.30 4.18
N ILE A 451 -27.44 -31.97 5.21
CA ILE A 451 -26.14 -32.65 5.05
C ILE A 451 -26.26 -33.70 3.95
N SER A 452 -25.30 -33.71 3.04
CA SER A 452 -25.25 -34.64 1.91
C SER A 452 -23.89 -35.30 1.80
N TYR A 453 -23.90 -36.62 1.60
CA TYR A 453 -22.74 -37.44 1.28
C TYR A 453 -22.84 -38.02 -0.14
N ASP A 454 -23.80 -37.53 -0.92
CA ASP A 454 -23.99 -37.93 -2.33
C ASP A 454 -22.83 -37.38 -3.19
N PRO A 455 -22.10 -38.26 -3.92
CA PRO A 455 -20.96 -37.81 -4.73
C PRO A 455 -21.37 -36.88 -5.88
N SER A 456 -22.55 -37.07 -6.47
CA SER A 456 -23.06 -36.26 -7.58
C SER A 456 -23.43 -34.85 -7.10
N ASN A 457 -24.02 -34.76 -5.89
CA ASN A 457 -24.29 -33.47 -5.25
C ASN A 457 -22.98 -32.74 -4.90
N HIS A 458 -21.96 -33.47 -4.43
CA HIS A 458 -20.66 -32.86 -4.14
C HIS A 458 -20.03 -32.26 -5.41
N ASP A 459 -19.96 -33.02 -6.52
CA ASP A 459 -19.44 -32.49 -7.80
C ASP A 459 -20.24 -31.26 -8.26
N TYR A 460 -21.56 -31.30 -8.19
CA TYR A 460 -22.43 -30.18 -8.55
C TYR A 460 -22.12 -28.92 -7.69
N MET A 461 -22.02 -29.07 -6.36
CA MET A 461 -21.77 -27.95 -5.45
C MET A 461 -20.37 -27.35 -5.63
N VAL A 462 -19.34 -28.18 -5.89
CA VAL A 462 -17.98 -27.72 -6.20
C VAL A 462 -17.99 -26.88 -7.49
N ARG A 463 -18.59 -27.40 -8.57
CA ARG A 463 -18.67 -26.69 -9.86
C ARG A 463 -19.48 -25.40 -9.76
N THR A 464 -20.54 -25.40 -8.97
CA THR A 464 -21.37 -24.21 -8.75
C THR A 464 -20.59 -23.12 -8.02
N ARG A 465 -19.81 -23.46 -6.99
CA ARG A 465 -18.93 -22.49 -6.30
C ARG A 465 -17.85 -21.94 -7.24
N ALA A 466 -17.27 -22.79 -8.10
CA ALA A 466 -16.31 -22.37 -9.11
C ALA A 466 -16.95 -21.44 -10.17
N ALA A 467 -18.12 -21.81 -10.70
CA ALA A 467 -18.88 -21.01 -11.67
C ALA A 467 -19.28 -19.64 -11.09
N LYS A 468 -19.66 -19.58 -9.81
CA LYS A 468 -19.96 -18.34 -9.12
C LYS A 468 -18.79 -17.35 -9.17
N VAL A 469 -17.58 -17.79 -8.81
CA VAL A 469 -16.39 -16.94 -8.84
C VAL A 469 -16.01 -16.57 -10.27
N ALA A 470 -16.04 -17.52 -11.21
CA ALA A 470 -15.75 -17.26 -12.62
C ALA A 470 -16.76 -16.30 -13.27
N GLY A 471 -18.01 -16.30 -12.77
CA GLY A 471 -19.10 -15.43 -13.24
C GLY A 471 -19.15 -14.04 -12.61
N VAL A 472 -18.21 -13.70 -11.72
CA VAL A 472 -18.15 -12.35 -11.16
C VAL A 472 -17.92 -11.34 -12.27
N GLU A 473 -18.82 -10.36 -12.37
CA GLU A 473 -18.69 -9.29 -13.36
C GLU A 473 -17.54 -8.35 -13.00
N VAL A 474 -16.58 -8.28 -13.90
CA VAL A 474 -15.43 -7.39 -13.85
C VAL A 474 -15.31 -6.63 -15.16
N PRO A 475 -14.82 -5.39 -15.17
CA PRO A 475 -14.64 -4.62 -16.39
C PRO A 475 -13.58 -5.25 -17.30
N ASP A 476 -13.68 -4.96 -18.58
CA ASP A 476 -12.63 -5.29 -19.54
C ASP A 476 -11.31 -4.60 -19.19
N LEU A 477 -10.20 -5.26 -19.50
CA LEU A 477 -8.87 -4.70 -19.32
C LEU A 477 -8.65 -3.55 -20.31
N GLU A 478 -8.39 -2.38 -19.79
CA GLU A 478 -7.98 -1.23 -20.58
C GLU A 478 -6.50 -1.33 -20.93
N VAL A 479 -6.18 -1.00 -22.19
CA VAL A 479 -4.80 -0.99 -22.69
C VAL A 479 -4.46 0.40 -23.17
N ASP A 480 -3.39 0.96 -22.66
CA ASP A 480 -2.80 2.20 -23.15
C ASP A 480 -1.78 1.86 -24.25
N ASP A 481 -2.22 1.97 -25.51
CA ASP A 481 -1.45 1.76 -26.73
C ASP A 481 -1.67 2.96 -27.65
N LEU A 482 -0.83 4.00 -27.51
CA LEU A 482 -1.00 5.29 -28.21
C LEU A 482 -1.03 5.17 -29.72
N THR A 483 -0.24 4.26 -30.28
CA THR A 483 -0.10 4.08 -31.74
C THR A 483 -1.03 3.00 -32.27
N GLY A 484 -1.49 2.09 -31.41
CA GLY A 484 -2.31 0.94 -31.77
C GLY A 484 -1.55 -0.21 -32.44
N ASP A 485 -0.24 -0.06 -32.63
CA ASP A 485 0.65 -0.99 -33.34
C ASP A 485 1.86 -1.44 -32.48
N ALA A 486 1.85 -1.16 -31.18
CA ALA A 486 2.89 -1.59 -30.28
C ALA A 486 3.05 -3.13 -30.33
N LYS A 487 4.30 -3.59 -30.36
CA LYS A 487 4.61 -5.04 -30.38
C LYS A 487 4.85 -5.64 -29.01
N VAL A 488 5.21 -4.79 -28.05
CA VAL A 488 5.49 -5.18 -26.68
C VAL A 488 4.42 -4.59 -25.76
N LEU A 489 3.79 -5.45 -24.95
CA LEU A 489 2.89 -5.08 -23.86
C LEU A 489 3.61 -5.26 -22.53
N LEU A 490 3.69 -4.19 -21.73
CA LEU A 490 4.05 -4.27 -20.31
C LEU A 490 2.76 -4.49 -19.51
N LEU A 491 2.64 -5.65 -18.89
CA LEU A 491 1.47 -6.02 -18.10
C LEU A 491 1.83 -6.08 -16.63
N GLY A 492 1.27 -5.17 -15.84
CA GLY A 492 1.51 -5.06 -14.40
C GLY A 492 0.32 -5.46 -13.53
N TRP A 493 0.58 -5.58 -12.25
CA TRP A 493 -0.43 -5.69 -11.19
C TRP A 493 0.12 -5.10 -9.87
N GLY A 494 -0.77 -4.71 -8.96
CA GLY A 494 -0.33 -4.17 -7.66
C GLY A 494 0.61 -2.96 -7.84
N SER A 495 1.62 -2.86 -7.02
CA SER A 495 2.56 -1.74 -6.96
C SER A 495 3.53 -1.60 -8.15
N THR A 496 3.46 -2.49 -9.13
CA THR A 496 4.25 -2.33 -10.36
C THR A 496 3.66 -1.26 -11.32
N PHE A 497 2.46 -0.74 -11.04
CA PHE A 497 1.80 0.27 -11.89
C PHE A 497 2.68 1.50 -12.14
N GLY A 498 3.10 2.17 -11.08
CA GLY A 498 3.87 3.43 -11.19
C GLY A 498 5.18 3.27 -11.97
N PRO A 499 6.05 2.32 -11.62
CA PRO A 499 7.29 2.06 -12.37
C PRO A 499 7.07 1.71 -13.85
N ILE A 500 6.03 0.93 -14.17
CA ILE A 500 5.69 0.61 -15.56
C ILE A 500 5.22 1.88 -16.30
N ALA A 501 4.30 2.65 -15.71
CA ALA A 501 3.78 3.86 -16.34
C ALA A 501 4.89 4.89 -16.62
N ALA A 502 5.77 5.13 -15.65
CA ALA A 502 6.92 6.02 -15.82
C ALA A 502 7.91 5.51 -16.89
N ALA A 503 8.16 4.21 -16.94
CA ALA A 503 9.04 3.61 -17.94
C ALA A 503 8.44 3.71 -19.35
N VAL A 504 7.14 3.47 -19.51
CA VAL A 504 6.42 3.59 -20.79
C VAL A 504 6.45 5.03 -21.30
N GLU A 505 6.23 6.01 -20.42
CA GLU A 505 6.34 7.43 -20.76
C GLU A 505 7.74 7.76 -21.28
N ALA A 506 8.79 7.39 -20.56
CA ALA A 506 10.18 7.63 -20.95
C ALA A 506 10.58 6.90 -22.25
N LEU A 507 10.12 5.67 -22.47
CA LEU A 507 10.38 4.91 -23.70
C LEU A 507 9.70 5.58 -24.90
N ARG A 508 8.47 6.05 -24.75
CA ARG A 508 7.72 6.77 -25.81
C ARG A 508 8.36 8.11 -26.15
N GLU A 509 8.85 8.85 -25.16
CA GLU A 509 9.62 10.08 -25.38
C GLU A 509 10.89 9.83 -26.22
N ASN A 510 11.47 8.64 -26.10
CA ASN A 510 12.60 8.18 -26.91
C ASN A 510 12.18 7.54 -28.25
N GLY A 511 10.91 7.67 -28.65
CA GLY A 511 10.40 7.24 -29.95
C GLY A 511 10.08 5.73 -30.05
N LEU A 512 10.00 5.01 -28.94
CA LEU A 512 9.67 3.58 -28.92
C LEU A 512 8.16 3.37 -28.78
N SER A 513 7.59 2.46 -29.62
CA SER A 513 6.18 2.09 -29.51
C SER A 513 6.02 0.93 -28.54
N VAL A 514 5.51 1.22 -27.34
CA VAL A 514 5.23 0.25 -26.28
C VAL A 514 3.85 0.48 -25.72
N ALA A 515 3.15 -0.60 -25.37
CA ALA A 515 1.85 -0.58 -24.72
C ALA A 515 1.95 -0.97 -23.25
N GLN A 516 1.00 -0.50 -22.44
CA GLN A 516 0.87 -0.93 -21.05
C GLN A 516 -0.57 -1.31 -20.72
N ALA A 517 -0.71 -2.25 -19.79
CA ALA A 517 -1.97 -2.58 -19.15
C ALA A 517 -1.74 -2.97 -17.68
N HIS A 518 -2.78 -2.85 -16.85
CA HIS A 518 -2.66 -3.13 -15.43
C HIS A 518 -3.83 -3.95 -14.90
N LEU A 519 -3.55 -5.10 -14.34
CA LEU A 519 -4.55 -6.00 -13.77
C LEU A 519 -4.89 -5.60 -12.34
N ARG A 520 -6.12 -5.11 -12.14
CA ARG A 520 -6.74 -4.88 -10.83
C ARG A 520 -7.56 -6.09 -10.37
N TYR A 521 -8.01 -6.91 -11.33
CA TYR A 521 -8.76 -8.14 -11.12
C TYR A 521 -7.88 -9.31 -11.55
N ILE A 522 -7.49 -10.13 -10.59
CA ILE A 522 -6.61 -11.28 -10.82
C ILE A 522 -7.42 -12.59 -10.87
N ASN A 523 -8.50 -12.66 -10.14
CA ASN A 523 -9.44 -13.78 -10.22
C ASN A 523 -10.89 -13.30 -9.94
N PRO A 524 -11.81 -13.38 -10.90
CA PRO A 524 -11.53 -13.76 -12.29
C PRO A 524 -10.71 -12.69 -13.03
N PHE A 525 -10.00 -13.10 -14.05
CA PHE A 525 -9.41 -12.15 -15.00
C PHE A 525 -10.49 -11.44 -15.83
N PRO A 526 -10.23 -10.22 -16.34
CA PRO A 526 -11.06 -9.57 -17.35
C PRO A 526 -11.30 -10.47 -18.56
N LYS A 527 -12.52 -10.47 -19.08
CA LYS A 527 -12.93 -11.40 -20.17
C LYS A 527 -12.12 -11.21 -21.45
N ASN A 528 -11.72 -9.98 -21.75
CA ASN A 528 -10.92 -9.64 -22.93
C ASN A 528 -9.42 -9.91 -22.78
N LEU A 529 -8.94 -10.37 -21.62
CA LEU A 529 -7.49 -10.53 -21.38
C LEU A 529 -6.82 -11.44 -22.40
N GLY A 530 -7.45 -12.56 -22.77
CA GLY A 530 -6.90 -13.47 -23.79
C GLY A 530 -6.71 -12.80 -25.15
N GLU A 531 -7.67 -11.99 -25.58
CA GLU A 531 -7.60 -11.22 -26.85
C GLU A 531 -6.51 -10.15 -26.75
N VAL A 532 -6.40 -9.46 -25.62
CA VAL A 532 -5.34 -8.46 -25.37
C VAL A 532 -3.97 -9.12 -25.47
N LEU A 533 -3.76 -10.24 -24.78
CA LEU A 533 -2.47 -10.94 -24.84
C LEU A 533 -2.12 -11.44 -26.24
N ALA A 534 -3.11 -11.88 -27.01
CA ALA A 534 -2.89 -12.37 -28.38
C ALA A 534 -2.48 -11.27 -29.37
N LYS A 535 -2.87 -10.02 -29.12
CA LYS A 535 -2.58 -8.86 -29.99
C LYS A 535 -1.07 -8.54 -30.06
N TYR A 536 -0.31 -8.78 -28.99
CA TYR A 536 1.07 -8.37 -28.88
C TYR A 536 2.03 -9.53 -29.18
N ASP A 537 3.12 -9.24 -29.89
CA ASP A 537 4.15 -10.23 -30.20
C ASP A 537 4.82 -10.71 -28.90
N ARG A 538 5.09 -9.78 -28.00
CA ARG A 538 5.73 -10.03 -26.71
C ARG A 538 4.96 -9.40 -25.55
N VAL A 539 4.91 -10.11 -24.43
CA VAL A 539 4.31 -9.62 -23.18
C VAL A 539 5.35 -9.72 -22.07
N LEU A 540 5.71 -8.58 -21.48
CA LEU A 540 6.61 -8.48 -20.34
C LEU A 540 5.81 -8.27 -19.07
N VAL A 541 6.03 -9.12 -18.05
CA VAL A 541 5.35 -9.04 -16.75
C VAL A 541 6.40 -8.79 -15.65
N PRO A 542 6.56 -7.54 -15.20
CA PRO A 542 7.37 -7.23 -14.03
C PRO A 542 6.64 -7.62 -12.75
N GLU A 543 7.29 -8.40 -11.87
CA GLU A 543 6.74 -8.86 -10.60
C GLU A 543 7.76 -8.82 -9.47
N MET A 544 7.32 -8.41 -8.28
CA MET A 544 8.14 -8.49 -7.08
C MET A 544 8.03 -9.88 -6.40
N ASN A 545 8.14 -10.93 -7.22
CA ASN A 545 8.16 -12.35 -6.87
C ASN A 545 8.90 -13.12 -7.98
N LEU A 546 8.87 -14.45 -7.96
CA LEU A 546 9.51 -15.30 -8.96
C LEU A 546 8.60 -15.67 -10.15
N GLY A 547 7.71 -14.78 -10.57
CA GLY A 547 6.86 -14.94 -11.77
C GLY A 547 5.54 -15.66 -11.48
N GLN A 548 4.86 -15.36 -10.39
CA GLN A 548 3.62 -16.01 -9.99
C GLN A 548 2.47 -15.68 -10.96
N LEU A 549 2.27 -14.42 -11.34
CA LEU A 549 1.27 -14.05 -12.34
C LEU A 549 1.67 -14.55 -13.73
N ALA A 550 2.94 -14.40 -14.12
CA ALA A 550 3.42 -14.90 -15.41
C ALA A 550 3.14 -16.40 -15.58
N MET A 551 3.32 -17.20 -14.51
CA MET A 551 2.98 -18.63 -14.51
C MET A 551 1.48 -18.86 -14.72
N MET A 552 0.62 -18.13 -14.04
CA MET A 552 -0.85 -18.23 -14.19
C MET A 552 -1.30 -17.88 -15.61
N LEU A 553 -0.75 -16.79 -16.18
CA LEU A 553 -1.08 -16.35 -17.55
C LEU A 553 -0.64 -17.38 -18.58
N ARG A 554 0.59 -17.93 -18.46
CA ARG A 554 1.08 -19.01 -19.34
C ARG A 554 0.17 -20.24 -19.28
N SER A 555 -0.23 -20.64 -18.08
CA SER A 555 -1.10 -21.81 -17.87
C SER A 555 -2.49 -21.62 -18.46
N GLN A 556 -3.09 -20.45 -18.28
CA GLN A 556 -4.46 -20.22 -18.70
C GLN A 556 -4.61 -19.87 -20.20
N PHE A 557 -3.65 -19.11 -20.75
CA PHE A 557 -3.75 -18.59 -22.11
C PHE A 557 -2.81 -19.27 -23.10
N LEU A 558 -1.93 -20.14 -22.64
CA LEU A 558 -0.90 -20.84 -23.46
C LEU A 558 -0.07 -19.86 -24.31
N LYS A 559 0.12 -18.66 -23.80
CA LYS A 559 0.92 -17.58 -24.40
C LYS A 559 2.32 -17.56 -23.78
N ASP A 560 3.33 -17.34 -24.61
CA ASP A 560 4.66 -17.03 -24.10
C ASP A 560 4.67 -15.67 -23.43
N ILE A 561 5.00 -15.65 -22.16
CA ILE A 561 5.05 -14.48 -21.29
C ILE A 561 6.47 -14.34 -20.76
N THR A 562 7.12 -13.22 -21.00
CA THR A 562 8.42 -12.92 -20.41
C THR A 562 8.22 -12.35 -19.01
N GLY A 563 8.78 -13.00 -17.98
CA GLY A 563 8.77 -12.49 -16.61
C GLY A 563 10.03 -11.65 -16.34
N TYR A 564 9.85 -10.50 -15.67
CA TYR A 564 10.96 -9.75 -15.08
C TYR A 564 10.80 -9.71 -13.56
N ASN A 565 11.61 -10.50 -12.85
CA ASN A 565 11.37 -10.87 -11.47
C ASN A 565 12.37 -10.19 -10.53
N LYS A 566 11.87 -9.49 -9.49
CA LYS A 566 12.67 -8.82 -8.47
C LYS A 566 12.26 -9.27 -7.08
N VAL A 567 13.15 -9.93 -6.33
CA VAL A 567 12.92 -10.37 -4.94
C VAL A 567 13.98 -9.71 -4.06
N ARG A 568 13.80 -8.45 -3.74
CA ARG A 568 14.78 -7.63 -2.97
C ARG A 568 14.16 -6.82 -1.84
N GLY A 569 12.84 -6.94 -1.62
CA GLY A 569 12.13 -6.14 -0.62
C GLY A 569 12.08 -4.64 -0.94
N LEU A 570 12.20 -4.26 -2.21
CA LEU A 570 12.17 -2.90 -2.74
C LEU A 570 11.29 -2.85 -4.00
N PRO A 571 10.53 -1.76 -4.23
CA PRO A 571 9.79 -1.58 -5.48
C PRO A 571 10.76 -1.53 -6.67
N PHE A 572 10.23 -1.75 -7.86
CA PHE A 572 10.98 -1.48 -9.09
C PHE A 572 11.31 0.00 -9.21
N SER A 573 12.48 0.30 -9.78
CA SER A 573 12.79 1.62 -10.33
C SER A 573 12.29 1.72 -11.78
N THR A 574 12.10 2.94 -12.25
CA THR A 574 11.77 3.24 -13.65
C THR A 574 12.87 2.70 -14.58
N THR A 575 14.12 2.91 -14.19
CA THR A 575 15.31 2.46 -14.95
C THR A 575 15.34 0.94 -15.13
N GLU A 576 15.05 0.16 -14.08
CA GLU A 576 15.01 -1.32 -14.16
C GLU A 576 13.95 -1.79 -15.19
N ILE A 577 12.79 -1.15 -15.25
CA ILE A 577 11.73 -1.50 -16.21
C ILE A 577 12.14 -1.11 -17.63
N ILE A 578 12.76 0.06 -17.82
CA ILE A 578 13.28 0.50 -19.13
C ILE A 578 14.31 -0.52 -19.65
N GLU A 579 15.29 -0.88 -18.84
CA GLU A 579 16.35 -1.83 -19.22
C GLU A 579 15.75 -3.20 -19.60
N ALA A 580 14.81 -3.71 -18.81
CA ALA A 580 14.13 -4.96 -19.10
C ALA A 580 13.31 -4.91 -20.41
N THR A 581 12.65 -3.79 -20.68
CA THR A 581 11.87 -3.57 -21.90
C THR A 581 12.78 -3.49 -23.11
N MET A 582 13.89 -2.78 -23.01
CA MET A 582 14.89 -2.68 -24.09
C MET A 582 15.50 -4.03 -24.44
N ALA A 583 15.76 -4.87 -23.44
CA ALA A 583 16.23 -6.25 -23.68
C ALA A 583 15.21 -7.05 -24.50
N VAL A 584 13.91 -6.98 -24.12
CA VAL A 584 12.84 -7.67 -24.86
C VAL A 584 12.66 -7.13 -26.29
N LEU A 585 12.88 -5.85 -26.53
CA LEU A 585 12.79 -5.24 -27.86
C LEU A 585 13.97 -5.64 -28.76
N SER A 586 15.13 -5.97 -28.17
CA SER A 586 16.35 -6.31 -28.90
C SER A 586 16.40 -7.77 -29.33
N ASP A 587 15.70 -8.66 -28.64
CA ASP A 587 15.55 -10.09 -28.97
C ASP A 587 14.54 -10.31 -30.11
#